data_2862692c0561c33b17bee861a0e45238
#
_entry.id   2862692c0561c33b17bee861a0e45238
#
_cell.length_a   1.000
_cell.length_b   1.000
_cell.length_c   1.000
_cell.angle_alpha   90.00
_cell.angle_beta   90.00
_cell.angle_gamma   90.00
#
_symmetry.space_group_name_H-M   'P 1'
#
loop_
_entity.id
_entity.type
_entity.pdbx_description
1 polymer ?
#
loop_
_entity_poly.entity_id
_entity_poly.type
_entity_poly.pdbx_seq_one_letter_code
_entity_poly.pdbx_strand_id
1 'polypeptide(L)'
;MKKTLLAILTLCLIHTLSAQTQIALLKYGGGGDWYANPTSLTNLIAYCNADAQMNLAADYAVVDVGSSEIFNYPFLHMTGHGNVVFNSQEAQNLRNYLIGGGFLHIDDNYGLKDFIVPQMKQVFPELDFIELPFSHPIYHQKYHFPNGLPKIHEHDNLPPRGYGLIWQGRLVCFFSWECDLGDGWEDPDVHNDSQPTRQKAFQMGENILQYVFTH
;
A
#
# COMPACT_ATOMS: atom_id res chain seq x y z
N MET A 1 10.14 32.71 -62.58
CA MET A 1 9.39 32.95 -61.34
C MET A 1 9.34 31.64 -60.58
N LYS A 2 10.21 31.49 -59.57
CA LYS A 2 10.25 30.29 -58.73
C LYS A 2 9.33 30.48 -57.55
N LYS A 3 8.30 29.65 -57.45
CA LYS A 3 7.38 29.62 -56.26
C LYS A 3 8.04 28.78 -55.15
N THR A 4 8.50 29.43 -54.09
CA THR A 4 9.00 28.78 -52.89
C THR A 4 7.80 28.34 -52.06
N LEU A 5 7.60 27.04 -51.93
CA LEU A 5 6.57 26.42 -51.06
C LEU A 5 7.14 26.35 -49.65
N LEU A 6 6.64 27.17 -48.74
CA LEU A 6 7.00 27.16 -47.32
C LEU A 6 6.14 26.11 -46.65
N ALA A 7 6.74 24.95 -46.34
CA ALA A 7 6.07 23.91 -45.53
C ALA A 7 6.20 24.27 -44.04
N ILE A 8 5.12 24.70 -43.43
CA ILE A 8 5.02 24.89 -41.96
C ILE A 8 4.83 23.50 -41.34
N LEU A 9 5.90 22.98 -40.76
CA LEU A 9 5.89 21.77 -39.97
C LEU A 9 5.31 22.11 -38.59
N THR A 10 4.01 21.91 -38.41
CA THR A 10 3.37 22.06 -37.08
C THR A 10 3.73 20.84 -36.23
N LEU A 11 4.71 21.00 -35.37
CA LEU A 11 5.08 19.99 -34.39
C LEU A 11 3.98 19.96 -33.31
N CYS A 12 3.01 19.07 -33.45
CA CYS A 12 2.06 18.78 -32.37
C CYS A 12 2.82 18.09 -31.23
N LEU A 13 3.17 18.85 -30.20
CA LEU A 13 3.55 18.28 -28.92
C LEU A 13 2.32 17.56 -28.34
N ILE A 14 2.24 16.28 -28.55
CA ILE A 14 1.29 15.40 -27.86
C ILE A 14 1.81 15.29 -26.43
N HIS A 15 1.31 16.14 -25.54
CA HIS A 15 1.44 15.92 -24.12
C HIS A 15 0.53 14.73 -23.81
N THR A 16 1.11 13.53 -23.67
CA THR A 16 0.41 12.41 -23.05
C THR A 16 0.18 12.82 -21.60
N LEU A 17 -1.03 13.29 -21.26
CA LEU A 17 -1.47 13.33 -19.88
C LEU A 17 -1.49 11.85 -19.43
N SER A 18 -0.44 11.42 -18.74
CA SER A 18 -0.49 10.18 -18.00
C SER A 18 -1.54 10.35 -16.92
N ALA A 19 -2.59 9.54 -16.93
CA ALA A 19 -3.57 9.53 -15.85
C ALA A 19 -2.84 9.25 -14.54
N GLN A 20 -3.17 10.00 -13.49
CA GLN A 20 -2.62 9.76 -12.17
C GLN A 20 -3.13 8.42 -11.64
N THR A 21 -2.24 7.66 -11.00
CA THR A 21 -2.62 6.42 -10.34
C THR A 21 -3.23 6.75 -8.99
N GLN A 22 -4.44 6.28 -8.72
CA GLN A 22 -5.07 6.44 -7.42
C GLN A 22 -4.92 5.16 -6.61
N ILE A 23 -4.60 5.29 -5.33
CA ILE A 23 -4.60 4.22 -4.33
C ILE A 23 -5.86 4.30 -3.48
N ALA A 24 -6.21 3.24 -2.75
CA ALA A 24 -7.42 3.25 -1.93
C ALA A 24 -7.19 2.66 -0.53
N LEU A 25 -7.95 3.19 0.43
CA LEU A 25 -8.13 2.65 1.77
C LEU A 25 -9.26 1.62 1.70
N LEU A 26 -9.00 0.41 2.20
CA LEU A 26 -9.97 -0.69 2.23
C LEU A 26 -10.84 -0.62 3.48
N LYS A 27 -12.14 -0.42 3.29
CA LYS A 27 -13.14 -0.48 4.34
C LYS A 27 -13.64 -1.92 4.49
N TYR A 28 -13.57 -2.44 5.73
CA TYR A 28 -13.95 -3.79 6.09
C TYR A 28 -15.05 -3.81 7.17
N GLY A 29 -15.73 -4.94 7.30
CA GLY A 29 -16.73 -5.19 8.34
C GLY A 29 -16.13 -5.73 9.65
N GLY A 30 -16.99 -5.96 10.66
CA GLY A 30 -16.59 -6.53 11.95
C GLY A 30 -16.52 -5.51 13.09
N GLY A 31 -16.59 -4.21 12.78
CA GLY A 31 -16.57 -3.14 13.79
C GLY A 31 -15.17 -2.67 14.20
N GLY A 32 -14.11 -3.13 13.50
CA GLY A 32 -12.78 -2.56 13.64
C GLY A 32 -12.69 -1.18 12.99
N ASP A 33 -11.68 -0.45 13.34
CA ASP A 33 -11.47 0.96 12.99
C ASP A 33 -10.64 1.10 11.69
N TRP A 34 -11.16 0.58 10.58
CA TRP A 34 -10.55 0.69 9.25
C TRP A 34 -10.15 2.13 8.86
N TYR A 35 -10.71 3.12 9.55
CA TYR A 35 -10.49 4.55 9.37
C TYR A 35 -9.40 5.11 10.29
N ALA A 36 -8.68 4.27 11.01
CA ALA A 36 -7.51 4.69 11.78
C ALA A 36 -6.49 5.38 10.86
N ASN A 37 -5.68 6.27 11.41
CA ASN A 37 -4.64 7.00 10.69
C ASN A 37 -5.14 7.87 9.52
N PRO A 38 -6.08 8.82 9.76
CA PRO A 38 -6.82 9.50 8.70
C PRO A 38 -5.95 10.39 7.81
N THR A 39 -4.77 10.86 8.26
CA THR A 39 -3.87 11.69 7.47
C THR A 39 -2.76 10.89 6.78
N SER A 40 -2.58 9.62 7.15
CA SER A 40 -1.45 8.77 6.75
C SER A 40 -1.29 8.63 5.24
N LEU A 41 -2.32 8.21 4.53
CA LEU A 41 -2.23 7.98 3.08
C LEU A 41 -2.05 9.28 2.28
N THR A 42 -2.68 10.38 2.71
CA THR A 42 -2.49 11.70 2.09
C THR A 42 -1.02 12.13 2.19
N ASN A 43 -0.42 11.97 3.37
CA ASN A 43 0.97 12.31 3.59
C ASN A 43 1.92 11.37 2.84
N LEU A 44 1.63 10.05 2.80
CA LEU A 44 2.42 9.10 2.02
C LEU A 44 2.39 9.42 0.53
N ILE A 45 1.22 9.72 -0.04
CA ILE A 45 1.06 10.16 -1.43
C ILE A 45 1.90 11.40 -1.72
N ALA A 46 1.79 12.42 -0.85
CA ALA A 46 2.56 13.66 -1.00
C ALA A 46 4.06 13.40 -0.97
N TYR A 47 4.51 12.54 -0.04
CA TYR A 47 5.92 12.15 0.07
C TYR A 47 6.40 11.43 -1.20
N CYS A 48 5.69 10.40 -1.67
CA CYS A 48 6.07 9.62 -2.85
C CYS A 48 6.07 10.46 -4.13
N ASN A 49 5.13 11.39 -4.27
CA ASN A 49 5.11 12.31 -5.42
C ASN A 49 6.28 13.28 -5.39
N ALA A 50 6.67 13.78 -4.21
CA ALA A 50 7.78 14.72 -4.06
C ALA A 50 9.15 14.04 -4.23
N ASP A 51 9.33 12.85 -3.65
CA ASP A 51 10.61 12.17 -3.54
C ASP A 51 10.91 11.25 -4.75
N ALA A 52 9.93 10.47 -5.21
CA ALA A 52 10.09 9.52 -6.31
C ALA A 52 9.34 9.90 -7.60
N GLN A 53 8.61 10.99 -7.63
CA GLN A 53 7.81 11.43 -8.79
C GLN A 53 6.82 10.36 -9.28
N MET A 54 6.15 9.68 -8.36
CA MET A 54 5.31 8.51 -8.67
C MET A 54 4.02 8.83 -9.43
N ASN A 55 3.66 10.10 -9.58
CA ASN A 55 2.44 10.56 -10.27
C ASN A 55 1.15 9.96 -9.67
N LEU A 56 1.08 9.89 -8.35
CA LEU A 56 -0.13 9.47 -7.64
C LEU A 56 -1.15 10.60 -7.61
N ALA A 57 -2.45 10.26 -7.67
CA ALA A 57 -3.52 11.22 -7.39
C ALA A 57 -3.37 11.77 -5.96
N ALA A 58 -3.65 13.06 -5.78
CA ALA A 58 -3.46 13.71 -4.48
C ALA A 58 -4.37 13.14 -3.38
N ASP A 59 -5.54 12.64 -3.76
CA ASP A 59 -6.52 12.05 -2.86
C ASP A 59 -6.56 10.53 -3.04
N TYR A 60 -6.66 9.79 -1.93
CA TYR A 60 -6.98 8.36 -1.96
C TYR A 60 -8.50 8.14 -1.98
N ALA A 61 -8.92 7.00 -2.50
CA ALA A 61 -10.30 6.56 -2.41
C ALA A 61 -10.55 5.73 -1.13
N VAL A 62 -11.82 5.62 -0.73
CA VAL A 62 -12.26 4.66 0.29
C VAL A 62 -13.19 3.67 -0.38
N VAL A 63 -12.89 2.38 -0.30
CA VAL A 63 -13.67 1.33 -0.99
C VAL A 63 -14.03 0.19 -0.05
N ASP A 64 -15.29 -0.27 -0.13
CA ASP A 64 -15.72 -1.46 0.60
C ASP A 64 -15.12 -2.72 -0.03
N VAL A 65 -14.68 -3.67 0.80
CA VAL A 65 -14.09 -4.94 0.35
C VAL A 65 -15.02 -5.74 -0.56
N GLY A 66 -16.32 -5.62 -0.39
CA GLY A 66 -17.35 -6.28 -1.23
C GLY A 66 -17.68 -5.54 -2.53
N SER A 67 -17.20 -4.30 -2.71
CA SER A 67 -17.49 -3.51 -3.90
C SER A 67 -16.64 -3.94 -5.10
N SER A 68 -17.24 -3.89 -6.30
CA SER A 68 -16.47 -4.02 -7.54
C SER A 68 -15.52 -2.84 -7.81
N GLU A 69 -15.66 -1.74 -7.08
CA GLU A 69 -14.77 -0.58 -7.21
C GLU A 69 -13.33 -0.87 -6.83
N ILE A 70 -13.06 -1.89 -5.99
CA ILE A 70 -11.69 -2.27 -5.63
C ILE A 70 -10.82 -2.54 -6.86
N PHE A 71 -11.41 -3.01 -7.98
CA PHE A 71 -10.68 -3.30 -9.22
C PHE A 71 -10.19 -2.06 -9.99
N ASN A 72 -10.62 -0.86 -9.56
CA ASN A 72 -10.15 0.40 -10.14
C ASN A 72 -8.79 0.85 -9.56
N TYR A 73 -8.34 0.23 -8.47
CA TYR A 73 -7.16 0.65 -7.73
C TYR A 73 -6.11 -0.44 -7.71
N PRO A 74 -4.88 -0.19 -8.18
CA PRO A 74 -3.83 -1.21 -8.20
C PRO A 74 -3.29 -1.55 -6.81
N PHE A 75 -3.52 -0.66 -5.83
CA PHE A 75 -3.05 -0.79 -4.46
C PHE A 75 -4.17 -0.46 -3.47
N LEU A 76 -4.40 -1.39 -2.55
CA LEU A 76 -5.28 -1.20 -1.41
C LEU A 76 -4.44 -1.17 -0.12
N HIS A 77 -4.73 -0.21 0.73
CA HIS A 77 -4.20 -0.14 2.09
C HIS A 77 -5.28 -0.53 3.09
N MET A 78 -4.92 -1.30 4.08
CA MET A 78 -5.80 -1.71 5.17
C MET A 78 -5.06 -1.52 6.48
N THR A 79 -5.71 -0.91 7.46
CA THR A 79 -5.17 -0.65 8.80
C THR A 79 -6.25 -0.79 9.86
N GLY A 80 -5.88 -0.75 11.13
CA GLY A 80 -6.78 -0.74 12.28
C GLY A 80 -6.31 -1.58 13.46
N HIS A 81 -7.10 -1.60 14.53
CA HIS A 81 -6.79 -2.29 15.79
C HIS A 81 -7.51 -3.63 15.96
N GLY A 82 -8.03 -4.21 14.94
CA GLY A 82 -8.60 -5.54 15.00
C GLY A 82 -10.08 -5.63 14.61
N ASN A 83 -10.70 -6.78 14.95
CA ASN A 83 -12.05 -7.18 14.64
C ASN A 83 -12.44 -7.00 13.16
N VAL A 84 -11.68 -7.65 12.29
CA VAL A 84 -11.96 -7.73 10.85
C VAL A 84 -12.86 -8.92 10.59
N VAL A 85 -13.92 -8.73 9.82
CA VAL A 85 -14.79 -9.80 9.37
C VAL A 85 -15.10 -9.62 7.89
N PHE A 86 -14.82 -10.66 7.10
CA PHE A 86 -15.26 -10.78 5.71
C PHE A 86 -16.36 -11.84 5.61
N ASN A 87 -17.47 -11.51 4.99
CA ASN A 87 -18.39 -12.54 4.54
C ASN A 87 -17.82 -13.28 3.31
N SER A 88 -18.45 -14.39 2.91
CA SER A 88 -17.94 -15.22 1.81
C SER A 88 -17.86 -14.48 0.47
N GLN A 89 -18.77 -13.53 0.21
CA GLN A 89 -18.75 -12.74 -1.01
C GLN A 89 -17.60 -11.72 -1.00
N GLU A 90 -17.36 -11.09 0.12
CA GLU A 90 -16.24 -10.15 0.33
C GLU A 90 -14.88 -10.86 0.20
N ALA A 91 -14.75 -12.03 0.83
CA ALA A 91 -13.54 -12.85 0.72
C ALA A 91 -13.28 -13.26 -0.74
N GLN A 92 -14.33 -13.69 -1.47
CA GLN A 92 -14.21 -14.05 -2.88
C GLN A 92 -13.88 -12.83 -3.76
N ASN A 93 -14.47 -11.67 -3.49
CA ASN A 93 -14.20 -10.43 -4.21
C ASN A 93 -12.74 -10.00 -4.04
N LEU A 94 -12.25 -9.99 -2.79
CA LEU A 94 -10.85 -9.67 -2.49
C LEU A 94 -9.89 -10.68 -3.14
N ARG A 95 -10.23 -11.98 -3.11
CA ARG A 95 -9.46 -13.01 -3.82
C ARG A 95 -9.34 -12.70 -5.31
N ASN A 96 -10.46 -12.41 -5.97
CA ASN A 96 -10.49 -12.11 -7.40
C ASN A 96 -9.64 -10.88 -7.72
N TYR A 97 -9.71 -9.84 -6.88
CA TYR A 97 -8.89 -8.64 -6.99
C TYR A 97 -7.39 -8.97 -6.92
N LEU A 98 -6.98 -9.71 -5.89
CA LEU A 98 -5.58 -10.06 -5.68
C LEU A 98 -5.03 -10.98 -6.78
N ILE A 99 -5.81 -11.95 -7.24
CA ILE A 99 -5.44 -12.82 -8.37
C ILE A 99 -5.36 -12.02 -9.67
N GLY A 100 -6.26 -11.06 -9.87
CA GLY A 100 -6.37 -10.23 -11.05
C GLY A 100 -5.28 -9.18 -11.23
N GLY A 101 -4.31 -9.09 -10.32
CA GLY A 101 -3.20 -8.14 -10.41
C GLY A 101 -3.17 -7.08 -9.31
N GLY A 102 -4.22 -6.98 -8.50
CA GLY A 102 -4.26 -6.07 -7.36
C GLY A 102 -3.27 -6.45 -6.26
N PHE A 103 -3.01 -5.51 -5.38
CA PHE A 103 -2.13 -5.68 -4.22
C PHE A 103 -2.77 -5.13 -2.95
N LEU A 104 -2.63 -5.85 -1.84
CA LEU A 104 -3.08 -5.43 -0.52
C LEU A 104 -1.88 -5.21 0.40
N HIS A 105 -1.75 -4.02 0.95
CA HIS A 105 -0.91 -3.75 2.11
C HIS A 105 -1.79 -3.74 3.37
N ILE A 106 -1.43 -4.54 4.35
CA ILE A 106 -2.05 -4.57 5.67
C ILE A 106 -1.04 -4.00 6.65
N ASP A 107 -1.44 -2.99 7.41
CA ASP A 107 -0.63 -2.40 8.48
C ASP A 107 -1.30 -2.63 9.83
N ASP A 108 -0.59 -3.28 10.74
CA ASP A 108 -1.10 -3.59 12.08
C ASP A 108 -0.86 -2.41 13.01
N ASN A 109 -1.93 -1.71 13.38
CA ASN A 109 -1.89 -0.68 14.42
C ASN A 109 -1.92 -1.25 15.84
N TYR A 110 -1.64 -2.51 16.02
CA TYR A 110 -1.68 -3.31 17.22
C TYR A 110 -2.95 -4.18 17.37
N GLY A 111 -2.71 -5.47 17.37
CA GLY A 111 -3.75 -6.49 17.60
C GLY A 111 -4.59 -6.89 16.38
N LEU A 112 -4.36 -6.31 15.21
CA LEU A 112 -5.04 -6.68 13.98
C LEU A 112 -4.75 -8.12 13.54
N LYS A 113 -3.54 -8.63 13.82
CA LYS A 113 -3.06 -9.94 13.38
C LYS A 113 -4.00 -11.08 13.71
N ASP A 114 -4.53 -11.12 14.93
CA ASP A 114 -5.39 -12.20 15.40
C ASP A 114 -6.73 -12.27 14.67
N PHE A 115 -7.15 -11.15 14.09
CA PHE A 115 -8.37 -11.04 13.31
C PHE A 115 -8.11 -11.22 11.81
N ILE A 116 -7.10 -10.56 11.27
CA ILE A 116 -6.88 -10.55 9.81
C ILE A 116 -6.34 -11.89 9.28
N VAL A 117 -5.49 -12.60 10.02
CA VAL A 117 -4.92 -13.87 9.56
C VAL A 117 -6.00 -14.91 9.28
N PRO A 118 -7.01 -15.14 10.15
CA PRO A 118 -8.13 -16.03 9.83
C PRO A 118 -8.97 -15.56 8.65
N GLN A 119 -9.16 -14.24 8.47
CA GLN A 119 -9.93 -13.70 7.35
C GLN A 119 -9.18 -13.89 6.02
N MET A 120 -7.86 -13.65 6.00
CA MET A 120 -7.06 -13.91 4.81
C MET A 120 -6.97 -15.41 4.47
N LYS A 121 -7.14 -16.30 5.47
CA LYS A 121 -7.29 -17.75 5.23
C LYS A 121 -8.62 -18.12 4.56
N GLN A 122 -9.67 -17.29 4.71
CA GLN A 122 -10.89 -17.43 3.90
C GLN A 122 -10.68 -16.94 2.46
N VAL A 123 -9.89 -15.89 2.27
CA VAL A 123 -9.53 -15.36 0.94
C VAL A 123 -8.67 -16.36 0.18
N PHE A 124 -7.65 -16.92 0.82
CA PHE A 124 -6.74 -17.93 0.26
C PHE A 124 -6.62 -19.14 1.19
N PRO A 125 -7.56 -20.10 1.12
CA PRO A 125 -7.49 -21.31 1.95
C PRO A 125 -6.22 -22.12 1.78
N GLU A 126 -5.59 -22.02 0.61
CA GLU A 126 -4.38 -22.74 0.22
C GLU A 126 -3.06 -22.04 0.59
N LEU A 127 -3.10 -20.77 1.03
CA LEU A 127 -1.91 -20.01 1.38
C LEU A 127 -1.84 -19.76 2.88
N ASP A 128 -0.62 -19.63 3.37
CA ASP A 128 -0.31 -19.09 4.69
C ASP A 128 0.58 -17.87 4.55
N PHE A 129 0.48 -16.92 5.49
CA PHE A 129 1.44 -15.86 5.59
C PHE A 129 2.83 -16.43 5.88
N ILE A 130 3.80 -16.06 5.08
CA ILE A 130 5.21 -16.39 5.28
C ILE A 130 5.99 -15.14 5.62
N GLU A 131 6.91 -15.22 6.56
CA GLU A 131 7.83 -14.12 6.85
C GLU A 131 8.77 -13.92 5.65
N LEU A 132 8.79 -12.70 5.11
CA LEU A 132 9.66 -12.38 3.98
C LEU A 132 11.10 -12.23 4.46
N PRO A 133 12.07 -12.86 3.78
CA PRO A 133 13.48 -12.70 4.12
C PRO A 133 13.89 -11.24 3.93
N PHE A 134 14.84 -10.76 4.73
CA PHE A 134 15.33 -9.37 4.63
C PHE A 134 15.93 -9.03 3.27
N SER A 135 16.30 -10.02 2.47
CA SER A 135 16.74 -9.84 1.07
C SER A 135 15.60 -9.66 0.07
N HIS A 136 14.31 -9.71 0.52
CA HIS A 136 13.17 -9.57 -0.39
C HIS A 136 13.17 -8.18 -1.04
N PRO A 137 12.91 -8.07 -2.37
CA PRO A 137 12.97 -6.80 -3.09
C PRO A 137 12.12 -5.67 -2.51
N ILE A 138 11.01 -5.96 -1.81
CA ILE A 138 10.16 -4.95 -1.17
C ILE A 138 10.93 -4.06 -0.16
N TYR A 139 12.01 -4.59 0.44
CA TYR A 139 12.87 -3.85 1.36
C TYR A 139 13.98 -3.07 0.65
N HIS A 140 14.11 -3.20 -0.68
CA HIS A 140 15.29 -2.74 -1.44
C HIS A 140 14.88 -2.10 -2.77
N GLN A 141 13.90 -1.22 -2.74
CA GLN A 141 13.56 -0.42 -3.90
C GLN A 141 14.49 0.82 -3.95
N LYS A 142 13.97 2.00 -3.75
CA LYS A 142 14.77 3.22 -3.65
C LYS A 142 15.60 3.27 -2.36
N TYR A 143 15.01 2.82 -1.27
CA TYR A 143 15.65 2.80 0.05
C TYR A 143 16.05 1.39 0.44
N HIS A 144 17.13 1.29 1.20
CA HIS A 144 17.70 0.00 1.60
C HIS A 144 17.45 -0.28 3.07
N PHE A 145 16.63 -1.30 3.35
CA PHE A 145 16.29 -1.77 4.69
C PHE A 145 16.88 -3.19 4.92
N PRO A 146 18.16 -3.29 5.27
CA PRO A 146 18.86 -4.58 5.35
C PRO A 146 18.37 -5.48 6.50
N ASN A 147 17.65 -4.90 7.47
CA ASN A 147 17.08 -5.59 8.62
C ASN A 147 15.53 -5.70 8.54
N GLY A 148 14.95 -5.49 7.36
CA GLY A 148 13.49 -5.50 7.17
C GLY A 148 12.81 -4.21 7.63
N LEU A 149 11.58 -4.32 8.10
CA LEU A 149 10.74 -3.18 8.49
C LEU A 149 11.37 -2.31 9.59
N PRO A 150 11.22 -0.99 9.54
CA PRO A 150 11.53 -0.13 10.68
C PRO A 150 10.49 -0.33 11.78
N LYS A 151 10.87 -0.20 13.04
CA LYS A 151 9.95 -0.11 14.18
C LYS A 151 9.59 1.35 14.39
N ILE A 152 8.31 1.68 14.37
CA ILE A 152 7.81 3.04 14.60
C ILE A 152 7.35 3.16 16.05
N HIS A 153 6.42 2.30 16.49
CA HIS A 153 5.97 2.26 17.87
C HIS A 153 6.31 0.92 18.54
N GLU A 154 6.40 0.95 19.86
CA GLU A 154 6.61 -0.23 20.68
C GLU A 154 5.30 -0.63 21.38
N HIS A 155 4.93 -1.92 21.24
CA HIS A 155 3.78 -2.49 21.93
C HIS A 155 4.22 -3.65 22.83
N ASP A 156 4.65 -4.77 22.24
CA ASP A 156 4.94 -6.01 22.96
C ASP A 156 6.46 -6.32 23.07
N ASN A 157 7.32 -5.36 22.77
CA ASN A 157 8.78 -5.52 22.67
C ASN A 157 9.19 -6.61 21.66
N LEU A 158 8.36 -6.82 20.65
CA LEU A 158 8.65 -7.75 19.55
C LEU A 158 9.26 -7.01 18.36
N PRO A 159 10.16 -7.66 17.61
CA PRO A 159 10.72 -7.04 16.41
C PRO A 159 9.66 -6.90 15.32
N PRO A 160 9.74 -5.84 14.49
CA PRO A 160 8.87 -5.69 13.35
C PRO A 160 9.12 -6.80 12.32
N ARG A 161 8.06 -7.33 11.72
CA ARG A 161 8.12 -8.42 10.74
C ARG A 161 7.23 -8.14 9.56
N GLY A 162 7.75 -8.38 8.35
CA GLY A 162 6.96 -8.33 7.14
C GLY A 162 6.55 -9.74 6.72
N TYR A 163 5.25 -9.96 6.60
CA TYR A 163 4.70 -11.21 6.11
C TYR A 163 4.11 -11.04 4.71
N GLY A 164 4.17 -12.08 3.90
CA GLY A 164 3.62 -12.07 2.54
C GLY A 164 2.68 -13.22 2.28
N LEU A 165 1.65 -12.99 1.45
CA LEU A 165 0.94 -14.03 0.74
C LEU A 165 1.46 -14.07 -0.69
N ILE A 166 1.92 -15.25 -1.13
CA ILE A 166 2.50 -15.43 -2.45
C ILE A 166 1.58 -16.33 -3.28
N TRP A 167 1.00 -15.76 -4.34
CA TRP A 167 0.17 -16.48 -5.29
C TRP A 167 0.92 -16.65 -6.62
N GLN A 168 1.18 -17.91 -7.00
CA GLN A 168 1.88 -18.25 -8.25
C GLN A 168 3.20 -17.46 -8.46
N GLY A 169 3.96 -17.29 -7.38
CA GLY A 169 5.25 -16.57 -7.41
C GLY A 169 5.16 -15.05 -7.27
N ARG A 170 3.95 -14.45 -7.27
CA ARG A 170 3.74 -13.02 -7.06
C ARG A 170 3.34 -12.75 -5.60
N LEU A 171 3.98 -11.80 -4.96
CA LEU A 171 3.53 -11.25 -3.69
C LEU A 171 2.24 -10.48 -3.95
N VAL A 172 1.11 -10.96 -3.41
CA VAL A 172 -0.22 -10.37 -3.59
C VAL A 172 -0.69 -9.57 -2.39
N CYS A 173 -0.14 -9.89 -1.22
CA CYS A 173 -0.43 -9.18 0.03
C CYS A 173 0.85 -9.05 0.84
N PHE A 174 1.09 -7.87 1.39
CA PHE A 174 2.16 -7.60 2.35
C PHE A 174 1.55 -7.12 3.66
N PHE A 175 1.94 -7.75 4.76
CA PHE A 175 1.47 -7.44 6.09
C PHE A 175 2.65 -6.95 6.94
N SER A 176 2.66 -5.67 7.31
CA SER A 176 3.59 -5.06 8.24
C SER A 176 3.08 -5.25 9.67
N TRP A 177 3.70 -6.15 10.41
CA TRP A 177 3.33 -6.50 11.77
C TRP A 177 4.33 -5.94 12.77
N GLU A 178 3.86 -5.45 13.93
CA GLU A 178 4.67 -4.85 14.98
C GLU A 178 5.52 -3.66 14.49
N CYS A 179 4.98 -2.87 13.58
CA CYS A 179 5.71 -1.85 12.86
C CYS A 179 5.07 -0.46 12.98
N ASP A 180 3.76 -0.38 12.79
CA ASP A 180 2.93 0.84 12.79
C ASP A 180 3.39 1.88 11.76
N LEU A 181 3.54 1.43 10.51
CA LEU A 181 3.96 2.33 9.43
C LEU A 181 2.98 3.49 9.25
N GLY A 182 1.67 3.19 9.36
CA GLY A 182 0.60 4.17 9.21
C GLY A 182 0.70 5.33 10.20
N ASP A 183 1.06 5.03 11.44
CA ASP A 183 1.27 6.03 12.49
C ASP A 183 2.43 6.97 12.11
N GLY A 184 3.51 6.42 11.59
CA GLY A 184 4.66 7.20 11.13
C GLY A 184 4.37 8.07 9.91
N TRP A 185 3.29 7.79 9.16
CA TRP A 185 2.84 8.62 8.04
C TRP A 185 1.87 9.72 8.46
N GLU A 186 1.28 9.65 9.67
CA GLU A 186 0.37 10.67 10.17
C GLU A 186 1.02 12.06 10.32
N ASP A 187 0.24 13.07 10.60
CA ASP A 187 0.74 14.42 10.87
C ASP A 187 1.67 14.43 12.11
N PRO A 188 2.68 15.31 12.16
CA PRO A 188 3.73 15.25 13.18
C PRO A 188 3.25 15.35 14.62
N ASP A 189 2.10 15.96 14.84
CA ASP A 189 1.51 16.23 16.17
C ASP A 189 0.55 15.14 16.65
N VAL A 190 0.27 14.12 15.82
CA VAL A 190 -0.65 13.02 16.19
C VAL A 190 0.03 12.09 17.20
N HIS A 191 1.17 11.51 16.82
CA HIS A 191 1.92 10.56 17.66
C HIS A 191 3.17 11.17 18.29
N ASN A 192 3.55 12.40 17.88
CA ASN A 192 4.77 13.09 18.31
C ASN A 192 6.07 12.31 18.00
N ASP A 193 6.04 11.50 16.97
CA ASP A 193 7.21 10.77 16.51
C ASP A 193 8.34 11.68 16.06
N SER A 194 9.56 11.25 16.32
CA SER A 194 10.73 11.98 15.84
C SER A 194 10.76 12.05 14.31
N GLN A 195 11.26 13.17 13.76
CA GLN A 195 11.41 13.28 12.30
C GLN A 195 12.21 12.12 11.68
N PRO A 196 13.31 11.60 12.26
CA PRO A 196 13.99 10.44 11.72
C PRO A 196 13.16 9.16 11.72
N THR A 197 12.29 8.95 12.72
CA THR A 197 11.38 7.81 12.79
C THR A 197 10.34 7.89 11.67
N ARG A 198 9.66 9.03 11.57
CA ARG A 198 8.68 9.29 10.51
C ARG A 198 9.30 9.16 9.10
N GLN A 199 10.51 9.66 8.92
CA GLN A 199 11.21 9.54 7.64
C GLN A 199 11.41 8.07 7.24
N LYS A 200 11.78 7.19 8.19
CA LYS A 200 11.90 5.75 7.92
C LYS A 200 10.57 5.12 7.54
N ALA A 201 9.47 5.51 8.19
CA ALA A 201 8.14 5.05 7.83
C ALA A 201 7.78 5.45 6.39
N PHE A 202 7.97 6.71 5.99
CA PHE A 202 7.73 7.18 4.63
C PHE A 202 8.61 6.47 3.60
N GLN A 203 9.89 6.31 3.88
CA GLN A 203 10.82 5.59 3.00
C GLN A 203 10.41 4.13 2.78
N MET A 204 9.91 3.45 3.83
CA MET A 204 9.39 2.09 3.69
C MET A 204 8.07 2.06 2.93
N GLY A 205 7.16 3.01 3.18
CA GLY A 205 5.92 3.16 2.41
C GLY A 205 6.20 3.39 0.92
N GLU A 206 7.18 4.23 0.59
CA GLU A 206 7.61 4.45 -0.79
C GLU A 206 8.17 3.17 -1.42
N ASN A 207 8.98 2.41 -0.69
CA ASN A 207 9.48 1.11 -1.16
C ASN A 207 8.33 0.14 -1.47
N ILE A 208 7.31 0.08 -0.61
CA ILE A 208 6.13 -0.77 -0.82
C ILE A 208 5.41 -0.36 -2.12
N LEU A 209 5.13 0.93 -2.31
CA LEU A 209 4.46 1.42 -3.52
C LEU A 209 5.32 1.21 -4.77
N GLN A 210 6.61 1.48 -4.72
CA GLN A 210 7.51 1.21 -5.84
C GLN A 210 7.53 -0.26 -6.21
N TYR A 211 7.63 -1.14 -5.21
CA TYR A 211 7.58 -2.58 -5.45
C TYR A 211 6.30 -2.97 -6.20
N VAL A 212 5.14 -2.50 -5.75
CA VAL A 212 3.84 -2.82 -6.36
C VAL A 212 3.72 -2.35 -7.81
N PHE A 213 4.27 -1.18 -8.14
CA PHE A 213 4.15 -0.61 -9.48
C PHE A 213 5.25 -1.08 -10.45
N THR A 214 6.23 -1.88 -9.98
CA THR A 214 7.34 -2.35 -10.83
C THR A 214 7.44 -3.87 -10.93
N HIS A 215 6.69 -4.62 -10.14
CA HIS A 215 6.69 -6.10 -10.08
C HIS A 215 5.28 -6.66 -10.24
#